data_22135e6e0853b878a94e1c220ba229d1
#
_entry.id   22135e6e0853b878a94e1c220ba229d1
#
_cell.length_a   1.000
_cell.length_b   1.000
_cell.length_c   1.000
_cell.angle_alpha   90.00
_cell.angle_beta   90.00
_cell.angle_gamma   90.00
#
_symmetry.space_group_name_H-M   'P 1'
#
loop_
_entity.id
_entity.type
_entity.pdbx_description
1 polymer ?
#
loop_
_entity_poly.entity_id
_entity_poly.type
_entity_poly.pdbx_seq_one_letter_code
_entity_poly.pdbx_strand_id
1 'polypeptide(L)'
;MYKFLIPLALSASPLFAQDNTEVALAKATLDALQSGSFSANREYCGYIVINATGDLVATPAIQGAIGYCEAEEPPKDSVPVASYHTHGAFEYDTPAEFPSVSDLEADEAEGVDGYISTPGGRLWYVDGVDQIASQMCGIGCLTQDPNFEAGLDGKLLISYTIDELRALEAE
;
A
#
# COMPACT_ATOMS: atom_id res chain seq x y z
N MET A 1 -43.32 43.30 -8.13
CA MET A 1 -42.70 42.40 -7.13
C MET A 1 -41.86 41.38 -7.88
N TYR A 2 -40.54 41.62 -8.03
CA TYR A 2 -39.64 40.67 -8.68
C TYR A 2 -39.07 39.74 -7.60
N LYS A 3 -39.32 38.41 -7.72
CA LYS A 3 -38.72 37.38 -6.86
C LYS A 3 -37.35 37.01 -7.48
N PHE A 4 -36.30 37.38 -6.80
CA PHE A 4 -34.94 36.89 -7.11
C PHE A 4 -34.86 35.45 -6.60
N LEU A 5 -34.69 34.51 -7.52
CA LEU A 5 -34.28 33.13 -7.24
C LEU A 5 -32.75 33.13 -7.16
N ILE A 6 -32.20 32.90 -5.99
CA ILE A 6 -30.77 32.67 -5.77
C ILE A 6 -30.51 31.19 -6.12
N PRO A 7 -29.64 30.87 -7.09
CA PRO A 7 -29.24 29.49 -7.34
C PRO A 7 -28.40 28.98 -6.18
N LEU A 8 -28.84 27.88 -5.57
CA LEU A 8 -28.06 27.13 -4.58
C LEU A 8 -26.93 26.41 -5.32
N ALA A 9 -25.72 26.90 -5.23
CA ALA A 9 -24.54 26.21 -5.73
C ALA A 9 -24.27 25.00 -4.82
N LEU A 10 -24.53 23.78 -5.31
CA LEU A 10 -24.00 22.57 -4.69
C LEU A 10 -22.49 22.61 -4.88
N SER A 11 -21.75 22.89 -3.81
CA SER A 11 -20.31 22.61 -3.75
C SER A 11 -20.16 21.09 -3.65
N ALA A 12 -19.82 20.43 -4.75
CA ALA A 12 -19.29 19.07 -4.70
C ALA A 12 -17.94 19.16 -3.95
N SER A 13 -17.87 18.56 -2.77
CA SER A 13 -16.60 18.30 -2.09
C SER A 13 -15.75 17.46 -3.04
N PRO A 14 -14.45 17.77 -3.27
CA PRO A 14 -13.59 16.87 -4.00
C PRO A 14 -13.53 15.56 -3.16
N LEU A 15 -14.06 14.46 -3.71
CA LEU A 15 -13.58 13.14 -3.33
C LEU A 15 -12.05 13.21 -3.52
N PHE A 16 -11.30 12.84 -2.50
CA PHE A 16 -9.86 12.70 -2.60
C PHE A 16 -9.58 11.65 -3.68
N ALA A 17 -9.39 12.13 -4.92
CA ALA A 17 -8.75 11.32 -5.94
C ALA A 17 -7.30 11.19 -5.45
N GLN A 18 -6.90 9.97 -5.05
CA GLN A 18 -5.50 9.63 -4.89
C GLN A 18 -4.73 10.26 -6.04
N ASP A 19 -3.69 11.03 -5.72
CA ASP A 19 -2.92 11.68 -6.77
C ASP A 19 -2.32 10.56 -7.64
N ASN A 20 -2.70 10.52 -8.92
CA ASN A 20 -2.17 9.52 -9.87
C ASN A 20 -0.63 9.47 -9.87
N THR A 21 0.02 10.55 -9.43
CA THR A 21 1.47 10.68 -9.30
C THR A 21 2.01 9.84 -8.14
N GLU A 22 1.33 9.83 -7.00
CA GLU A 22 1.72 9.05 -5.82
C GLU A 22 1.58 7.54 -6.08
N VAL A 23 0.43 7.12 -6.61
CA VAL A 23 0.21 5.72 -7.01
C VAL A 23 1.24 5.26 -8.04
N ALA A 24 1.57 6.11 -9.01
CA ALA A 24 2.57 5.78 -10.04
C ALA A 24 3.98 5.64 -9.43
N LEU A 25 4.34 6.51 -8.48
CA LEU A 25 5.61 6.43 -7.76
C LEU A 25 5.67 5.17 -6.90
N ALA A 26 4.65 4.89 -6.09
CA ALA A 26 4.55 3.68 -5.27
C ALA A 26 4.70 2.42 -6.12
N LYS A 27 3.94 2.35 -7.21
CA LYS A 27 3.99 1.23 -8.15
C LYS A 27 5.39 1.03 -8.74
N ALA A 28 6.05 2.09 -9.22
CA ALA A 28 7.38 2.00 -9.79
C ALA A 28 8.44 1.61 -8.76
N THR A 29 8.33 2.14 -7.53
CA THR A 29 9.23 1.82 -6.42
C THR A 29 9.11 0.34 -6.04
N LEU A 30 7.90 -0.14 -5.80
CA LEU A 30 7.64 -1.52 -5.41
C LEU A 30 8.02 -2.51 -6.52
N ASP A 31 7.70 -2.21 -7.78
CA ASP A 31 8.06 -3.08 -8.91
C ASP A 31 9.59 -3.26 -9.03
N ALA A 32 10.34 -2.20 -8.80
CA ALA A 32 11.81 -2.26 -8.81
C ALA A 32 12.40 -3.11 -7.67
N LEU A 33 11.68 -3.26 -6.54
CA LEU A 33 12.12 -4.03 -5.37
C LEU A 33 11.76 -5.51 -5.45
N GLN A 34 10.71 -5.88 -6.21
CA GLN A 34 10.16 -7.24 -6.23
C GLN A 34 11.22 -8.34 -6.43
N SER A 35 12.06 -8.23 -7.46
CA SER A 35 13.06 -9.27 -7.73
C SER A 35 14.09 -9.44 -6.61
N GLY A 36 14.47 -8.34 -5.93
CA GLY A 36 15.35 -8.37 -4.76
C GLY A 36 14.68 -9.01 -3.56
N SER A 37 13.41 -8.65 -3.33
CA SER A 37 12.55 -9.18 -2.27
C SER A 37 12.40 -10.70 -2.41
N PHE A 38 12.05 -11.20 -3.59
CA PHE A 38 11.93 -12.64 -3.85
C PHE A 38 13.24 -13.40 -3.67
N SER A 39 14.35 -12.87 -4.24
CA SER A 39 15.66 -13.53 -4.17
C SER A 39 16.18 -13.66 -2.74
N ALA A 40 15.88 -12.68 -1.89
CA ALA A 40 16.31 -12.67 -0.50
C ALA A 40 15.30 -13.35 0.44
N ASN A 41 14.06 -13.56 0.00
CA ASN A 41 12.89 -13.87 0.81
C ASN A 41 12.81 -12.92 2.03
N ARG A 42 12.77 -11.61 1.74
CA ARG A 42 12.74 -10.53 2.72
C ARG A 42 11.79 -9.44 2.25
N GLU A 43 11.18 -8.78 3.18
CA GLU A 43 10.51 -7.53 2.92
C GLU A 43 11.50 -6.40 2.69
N TYR A 44 11.11 -5.44 1.87
CA TYR A 44 11.80 -4.17 1.67
C TYR A 44 10.78 -3.06 1.93
N CYS A 45 11.14 -2.07 2.74
CA CYS A 45 10.24 -1.00 3.11
C CYS A 45 10.90 0.38 3.13
N GLY A 46 10.05 1.40 3.10
CA GLY A 46 10.41 2.80 3.18
C GLY A 46 9.17 3.68 3.14
N TYR A 47 9.37 4.98 2.84
CA TYR A 47 8.29 5.96 2.79
C TYR A 47 8.23 6.68 1.45
N ILE A 48 7.04 7.08 1.06
CA ILE A 48 6.81 8.14 0.09
C ILE A 48 6.67 9.44 0.87
N VAL A 49 7.46 10.43 0.51
CA VAL A 49 7.53 11.70 1.25
C VAL A 49 7.45 12.88 0.29
N ILE A 50 6.94 14.02 0.79
CA ILE A 50 7.14 15.32 0.17
C ILE A 50 8.44 15.88 0.74
N ASN A 51 9.46 16.03 -0.09
CA ASN A 51 10.79 16.53 0.32
C ASN A 51 10.79 18.03 0.55
N ALA A 52 11.93 18.59 0.99
CA ALA A 52 12.11 20.02 1.28
C ALA A 52 11.88 20.94 0.07
N THR A 53 11.94 20.41 -1.16
CA THR A 53 11.65 21.17 -2.40
C THR A 53 10.21 21.06 -2.84
N GLY A 54 9.39 20.28 -2.12
CA GLY A 54 7.98 20.06 -2.44
C GLY A 54 7.74 18.94 -3.44
N ASP A 55 8.76 18.16 -3.77
CA ASP A 55 8.65 17.03 -4.69
C ASP A 55 8.24 15.76 -3.95
N LEU A 56 7.38 14.97 -4.58
CA LEU A 56 7.01 13.64 -4.10
C LEU A 56 8.10 12.64 -4.48
N VAL A 57 8.71 11.98 -3.51
CA VAL A 57 9.81 11.03 -3.71
C VAL A 57 9.69 9.83 -2.77
N ALA A 58 10.21 8.68 -3.21
CA ALA A 58 10.39 7.52 -2.33
C ALA A 58 11.74 7.61 -1.60
N THR A 59 11.76 7.33 -0.30
CA THR A 59 13.01 7.15 0.44
C THR A 59 13.73 5.90 -0.04
N PRO A 60 15.06 5.75 0.19
CA PRO A 60 15.73 4.49 -0.05
C PRO A 60 15.07 3.36 0.74
N ALA A 61 14.82 2.22 0.07
CA ALA A 61 14.30 1.05 0.75
C ALA A 61 15.37 0.40 1.64
N ILE A 62 14.97 -0.06 2.81
CA ILE A 62 15.78 -0.97 3.63
C ILE A 62 15.30 -2.40 3.48
N GLN A 63 16.19 -3.36 3.72
CA GLN A 63 15.86 -4.77 3.77
C GLN A 63 15.47 -5.16 5.20
N GLY A 64 14.27 -5.68 5.36
CA GLY A 64 13.73 -6.21 6.60
C GLY A 64 14.02 -7.70 6.81
N ALA A 65 13.10 -8.36 7.47
CA ALA A 65 13.09 -9.79 7.74
C ALA A 65 12.07 -10.52 6.82
N ILE A 66 11.79 -11.79 7.11
CA ILE A 66 10.64 -12.52 6.57
C ILE A 66 9.41 -12.03 7.33
N GLY A 67 8.41 -11.51 6.60
CA GLY A 67 7.13 -11.07 7.17
C GLY A 67 7.22 -9.87 8.12
N TYR A 68 8.29 -9.08 8.03
CA TYR A 68 8.43 -7.86 8.83
C TYR A 68 9.48 -6.92 8.25
N CYS A 69 9.16 -5.63 8.20
CA CYS A 69 10.10 -4.58 7.86
C CYS A 69 9.79 -3.31 8.68
N GLU A 70 10.83 -2.70 9.24
CA GLU A 70 10.74 -1.41 9.93
C GLU A 70 11.57 -0.40 9.14
N ALA A 71 10.89 0.56 8.50
CA ALA A 71 11.54 1.57 7.70
C ALA A 71 12.38 2.53 8.55
N GLU A 72 13.46 3.09 7.97
CA GLU A 72 14.18 4.19 8.62
C GLU A 72 13.29 5.44 8.68
N GLU A 73 13.39 6.19 9.77
CA GLU A 73 12.65 7.45 9.90
C GLU A 73 12.88 8.37 8.69
N PRO A 74 11.81 8.97 8.15
CA PRO A 74 11.95 9.91 7.04
C PRO A 74 12.87 11.08 7.37
N PRO A 75 13.52 11.71 6.36
CA PRO A 75 14.31 12.91 6.58
C PRO A 75 13.53 13.99 7.33
N LYS A 76 14.15 14.67 8.29
CA LYS A 76 13.49 15.66 9.18
C LYS A 76 12.89 16.87 8.46
N ASP A 77 13.33 17.14 7.24
CA ASP A 77 12.86 18.21 6.37
C ASP A 77 11.88 17.72 5.30
N SER A 78 11.32 16.51 5.47
CA SER A 78 10.29 15.94 4.61
C SER A 78 9.00 15.66 5.39
N VAL A 79 7.90 15.47 4.66
CA VAL A 79 6.60 15.08 5.21
C VAL A 79 6.25 13.71 4.67
N PRO A 80 6.19 12.66 5.49
CA PRO A 80 5.72 11.35 5.05
C PRO A 80 4.23 11.42 4.66
N VAL A 81 3.89 10.80 3.54
CA VAL A 81 2.50 10.72 3.05
C VAL A 81 2.03 9.27 2.97
N ALA A 82 2.94 8.33 2.68
CA ALA A 82 2.62 6.91 2.70
C ALA A 82 3.84 6.08 3.08
N SER A 83 3.63 4.92 3.69
CA SER A 83 4.58 3.84 3.77
C SER A 83 4.59 3.03 2.47
N TYR A 84 5.62 2.23 2.24
CA TYR A 84 5.60 1.17 1.23
C TYR A 84 6.39 -0.04 1.69
N HIS A 85 5.91 -1.26 1.36
CA HIS A 85 6.70 -2.48 1.56
C HIS A 85 6.33 -3.61 0.59
N THR A 86 7.23 -4.58 0.49
CA THR A 86 7.05 -5.81 -0.28
C THR A 86 6.79 -6.99 0.67
N HIS A 87 5.99 -7.97 0.24
CA HIS A 87 5.74 -9.22 0.97
C HIS A 87 6.70 -10.33 0.53
N GLY A 88 7.98 -10.28 0.72
CA GLY A 88 8.93 -11.38 0.48
C GLY A 88 8.67 -12.28 -0.74
N ALA A 89 9.21 -13.49 -0.73
CA ALA A 89 8.96 -14.51 -1.75
C ALA A 89 7.66 -15.28 -1.50
N PHE A 90 7.16 -15.92 -2.56
CA PHE A 90 6.04 -16.85 -2.45
C PHE A 90 6.40 -18.07 -1.59
N GLU A 91 5.53 -18.42 -0.64
CA GLU A 91 5.61 -19.63 0.19
C GLU A 91 4.24 -20.32 0.24
N TYR A 92 4.22 -21.66 0.15
CA TYR A 92 2.97 -22.43 0.08
C TYR A 92 2.08 -22.32 1.32
N ASP A 93 2.71 -22.20 2.49
CA ASP A 93 2.02 -22.28 3.79
C ASP A 93 1.89 -20.90 4.46
N THR A 94 2.23 -19.83 3.75
CA THR A 94 2.19 -18.46 4.30
C THR A 94 1.40 -17.56 3.38
N PRO A 95 0.20 -17.10 3.79
CA PRO A 95 -0.54 -16.11 3.02
C PRO A 95 0.26 -14.82 2.86
N ALA A 96 0.43 -14.36 1.61
CA ALA A 96 1.21 -13.17 1.30
C ALA A 96 0.56 -12.30 0.20
N GLU A 97 -0.67 -12.65 -0.22
CA GLU A 97 -1.33 -11.98 -1.35
C GLU A 97 -2.30 -10.86 -0.93
N PHE A 98 -2.40 -10.56 0.36
CA PHE A 98 -3.22 -9.48 0.92
C PHE A 98 -2.50 -8.83 2.10
N PRO A 99 -2.84 -7.57 2.46
CA PRO A 99 -2.29 -6.89 3.62
C PRO A 99 -2.66 -7.60 4.92
N SER A 100 -1.78 -7.57 5.92
CA SER A 100 -2.05 -8.09 7.25
C SER A 100 -2.74 -7.04 8.15
N VAL A 101 -3.29 -7.49 9.28
CA VAL A 101 -3.80 -6.59 10.33
C VAL A 101 -2.69 -5.67 10.84
N SER A 102 -1.47 -6.20 10.99
CA SER A 102 -0.32 -5.41 11.47
C SER A 102 0.09 -4.30 10.49
N ASP A 103 -0.08 -4.50 9.18
CA ASP A 103 0.21 -3.45 8.19
C ASP A 103 -0.74 -2.25 8.36
N LEU A 104 -2.05 -2.53 8.52
CA LEU A 104 -3.03 -1.48 8.72
C LEU A 104 -2.84 -0.76 10.07
N GLU A 105 -2.53 -1.50 11.14
CA GLU A 105 -2.28 -0.93 12.47
C GLU A 105 -0.99 -0.08 12.49
N ALA A 106 0.03 -0.45 11.72
CA ALA A 106 1.26 0.32 11.61
C ALA A 106 1.01 1.66 10.89
N ASP A 107 0.34 1.64 9.73
CA ASP A 107 0.02 2.85 8.95
C ASP A 107 -0.87 3.81 9.76
N GLU A 108 -1.88 3.29 10.49
CA GLU A 108 -2.71 4.09 11.39
C GLU A 108 -1.90 4.74 12.51
N ALA A 109 -1.02 3.96 13.15
CA ALA A 109 -0.19 4.46 14.26
C ALA A 109 0.81 5.54 13.82
N GLU A 110 1.30 5.47 12.58
CA GLU A 110 2.18 6.46 11.98
C GLU A 110 1.43 7.65 11.36
N GLY A 111 0.12 7.51 11.16
CA GLY A 111 -0.74 8.54 10.57
C GLY A 111 -0.47 8.76 9.08
N VAL A 112 -0.10 7.71 8.35
CA VAL A 112 0.16 7.68 6.92
C VAL A 112 -0.71 6.64 6.22
N ASP A 113 -0.80 6.72 4.90
CA ASP A 113 -1.34 5.64 4.08
C ASP A 113 -0.25 4.60 3.76
N GLY A 114 -0.61 3.46 3.13
CA GLY A 114 0.35 2.41 2.80
C GLY A 114 0.20 1.86 1.38
N TYR A 115 1.32 1.39 0.82
CA TYR A 115 1.36 0.65 -0.45
C TYR A 115 2.10 -0.67 -0.26
N ILE A 116 1.47 -1.76 -0.66
CA ILE A 116 2.00 -3.12 -0.45
C ILE A 116 2.03 -3.87 -1.78
N SER A 117 3.16 -4.51 -2.08
CA SER A 117 3.28 -5.41 -3.21
C SER A 117 3.40 -6.86 -2.77
N THR A 118 2.76 -7.76 -3.52
CA THR A 118 2.69 -9.19 -3.18
C THR A 118 3.52 -10.05 -4.14
N PRO A 119 3.85 -11.30 -3.78
CA PRO A 119 4.53 -12.24 -4.67
C PRO A 119 3.81 -12.45 -6.01
N GLY A 120 2.48 -12.44 -6.02
CA GLY A 120 1.68 -12.53 -7.24
C GLY A 120 1.67 -11.26 -8.08
N GLY A 121 2.38 -10.21 -7.66
CA GLY A 121 2.45 -8.93 -8.38
C GLY A 121 1.19 -8.10 -8.24
N ARG A 122 0.43 -8.20 -7.14
CA ARG A 122 -0.65 -7.29 -6.80
C ARG A 122 -0.09 -6.01 -6.20
N LEU A 123 -0.83 -4.93 -6.35
CA LEU A 123 -0.61 -3.68 -5.62
C LEU A 123 -1.82 -3.43 -4.73
N TRP A 124 -1.58 -3.27 -3.45
CA TRP A 124 -2.57 -2.84 -2.47
C TRP A 124 -2.28 -1.42 -2.00
N TYR A 125 -3.34 -0.73 -1.66
CA TYR A 125 -3.33 0.55 -0.95
C TYR A 125 -4.04 0.37 0.38
N VAL A 126 -3.48 0.92 1.43
CA VAL A 126 -4.04 0.98 2.78
C VAL A 126 -4.38 2.43 3.06
N ASP A 127 -5.64 2.69 3.38
CA ASP A 127 -6.09 3.92 4.00
C ASP A 127 -5.82 3.80 5.51
N GLY A 128 -4.79 4.48 6.00
CA GLY A 128 -4.38 4.39 7.40
C GLY A 128 -5.40 4.98 8.36
N VAL A 129 -6.23 5.94 7.92
CA VAL A 129 -7.26 6.57 8.77
C VAL A 129 -8.48 5.67 8.93
N ASP A 130 -8.99 5.14 7.80
CA ASP A 130 -10.21 4.32 7.79
C ASP A 130 -9.89 2.83 8.02
N GLN A 131 -8.62 2.44 8.04
CA GLN A 131 -8.12 1.06 8.16
C GLN A 131 -8.79 0.12 7.13
N ILE A 132 -8.72 0.53 5.87
CA ILE A 132 -9.25 -0.20 4.73
C ILE A 132 -8.13 -0.49 3.74
N ALA A 133 -7.91 -1.76 3.45
CA ALA A 133 -7.04 -2.17 2.34
C ALA A 133 -7.85 -2.28 1.04
N SER A 134 -7.33 -1.75 -0.06
CA SER A 134 -7.96 -1.80 -1.38
C SER A 134 -6.97 -2.25 -2.44
N GLN A 135 -7.33 -3.27 -3.22
CA GLN A 135 -6.50 -3.77 -4.31
C GLN A 135 -6.54 -2.78 -5.49
N MET A 136 -5.43 -2.10 -5.72
CA MET A 136 -5.28 -1.12 -6.80
C MET A 136 -5.14 -1.80 -8.16
N CYS A 137 -4.43 -2.94 -8.20
CA CYS A 137 -4.37 -3.80 -9.37
C CYS A 137 -4.06 -5.25 -9.00
N GLY A 138 -4.49 -6.19 -9.84
CA GLY A 138 -4.47 -7.62 -9.58
C GLY A 138 -3.13 -8.30 -9.95
N ILE A 139 -3.18 -9.63 -9.99
CA ILE A 139 -2.05 -10.50 -10.34
C ILE A 139 -1.34 -10.02 -11.62
N GLY A 140 -0.02 -9.95 -11.56
CA GLY A 140 0.84 -9.57 -12.69
C GLY A 140 0.83 -8.08 -13.04
N CYS A 141 0.27 -7.25 -12.18
CA CYS A 141 0.35 -5.79 -12.32
C CYS A 141 1.76 -5.26 -12.04
N LEU A 142 2.45 -5.92 -11.12
CA LEU A 142 3.86 -5.77 -10.81
C LEU A 142 4.61 -7.06 -11.18
N THR A 143 5.94 -7.04 -11.13
CA THR A 143 6.78 -8.21 -11.30
C THR A 143 6.36 -9.32 -10.33
N GLN A 144 6.13 -10.53 -10.85
CA GLN A 144 5.75 -11.70 -10.06
C GLN A 144 6.98 -12.52 -9.63
N ASP A 145 6.87 -13.18 -8.48
CA ASP A 145 7.77 -14.26 -8.13
C ASP A 145 7.65 -15.39 -9.16
N PRO A 146 8.77 -15.87 -9.73
CA PRO A 146 8.75 -17.00 -10.67
C PRO A 146 8.12 -18.29 -10.11
N ASN A 147 8.07 -18.44 -8.78
CA ASN A 147 7.50 -19.59 -8.10
C ASN A 147 6.03 -19.38 -7.70
N PHE A 148 5.47 -18.21 -7.94
CA PHE A 148 4.10 -17.89 -7.54
C PHE A 148 3.08 -18.83 -8.16
N GLU A 149 2.21 -19.39 -7.32
CA GLU A 149 1.06 -20.21 -7.73
C GLU A 149 -0.25 -19.53 -7.31
N ALA A 150 -1.07 -19.18 -8.29
CA ALA A 150 -2.33 -18.48 -8.03
C ALA A 150 -3.37 -19.39 -7.34
N GLY A 151 -4.11 -18.83 -6.41
CA GLY A 151 -5.29 -19.45 -5.80
C GLY A 151 -5.04 -20.18 -4.49
N LEU A 152 -3.82 -20.23 -3.99
CA LEU A 152 -3.50 -20.87 -2.72
C LEU A 152 -4.01 -20.07 -1.50
N ASP A 153 -4.05 -18.74 -1.61
CA ASP A 153 -4.67 -17.85 -0.60
C ASP A 153 -6.21 -17.82 -0.67
N GLY A 154 -6.81 -18.74 -1.43
CA GLY A 154 -8.25 -18.80 -1.60
C GLY A 154 -8.81 -17.67 -2.47
N LYS A 155 -10.07 -17.31 -2.22
CA LYS A 155 -10.74 -16.21 -2.93
C LYS A 155 -10.48 -14.88 -2.22
N LEU A 156 -9.60 -14.08 -2.78
CA LEU A 156 -9.34 -12.73 -2.26
C LEU A 156 -10.45 -11.75 -2.66
N LEU A 157 -10.79 -10.85 -1.74
CA LEU A 157 -11.63 -9.70 -2.00
C LEU A 157 -10.80 -8.57 -2.65
N ILE A 158 -11.49 -7.62 -3.25
CA ILE A 158 -10.84 -6.41 -3.82
C ILE A 158 -10.63 -5.33 -2.76
N SER A 159 -11.22 -5.49 -1.59
CA SER A 159 -11.06 -4.61 -0.43
C SER A 159 -11.33 -5.39 0.84
N TYR A 160 -10.62 -5.01 1.92
CA TYR A 160 -10.78 -5.54 3.26
C TYR A 160 -10.82 -4.40 4.27
N THR A 161 -11.73 -4.46 5.21
CA THR A 161 -11.64 -3.73 6.48
C THR A 161 -10.71 -4.47 7.43
N ILE A 162 -10.20 -3.79 8.45
CA ILE A 162 -9.34 -4.44 9.47
C ILE A 162 -10.07 -5.60 10.17
N ASP A 163 -11.38 -5.51 10.39
CA ASP A 163 -12.14 -6.60 11.04
C ASP A 163 -12.28 -7.83 10.12
N GLU A 164 -12.37 -7.63 8.80
CA GLU A 164 -12.35 -8.74 7.83
C GLU A 164 -10.98 -9.40 7.76
N LEU A 165 -9.88 -8.63 7.85
CA LEU A 165 -8.52 -9.18 7.94
C LEU A 165 -8.31 -9.95 9.24
N ARG A 166 -8.76 -9.42 10.40
CA ARG A 166 -8.72 -10.15 11.67
C ARG A 166 -9.46 -11.49 11.62
N ALA A 167 -10.60 -11.52 10.92
CA ALA A 167 -11.34 -12.77 10.74
C ALA A 167 -10.59 -13.75 9.84
N LEU A 168 -9.94 -13.27 8.78
CA LEU A 168 -9.17 -14.08 7.84
C LEU A 168 -7.89 -14.67 8.47
N GLU A 169 -7.19 -13.90 9.29
CA GLU A 169 -5.98 -14.35 10.00
C GLU A 169 -6.27 -15.32 11.17
N ALA A 170 -7.54 -15.43 11.59
CA ALA A 170 -7.96 -16.34 12.66
C ALA A 170 -8.34 -17.75 12.17
N GLU A 171 -8.39 -17.99 10.85
CA GLU A 171 -8.73 -19.27 10.21
C GLU A 171 -7.50 -20.20 10.15
#